data_c92488a2b2a138c913e39d120adce6f7
#
_entry.id   c92488a2b2a138c913e39d120adce6f7
#
_cell.length_a   1.000
_cell.length_b   1.000
_cell.length_c   1.000
_cell.angle_alpha   90.00
_cell.angle_beta   90.00
_cell.angle_gamma   90.00
#
_symmetry.space_group_name_H-M   'P 1'
#
loop_
_entity.id
_entity.type
_entity.pdbx_description
1 polymer ?
#
loop_
_entity_poly.entity_id
_entity_poly.type
_entity_poly.pdbx_seq_one_letter_code
_entity_poly.pdbx_strand_id
1 'polypeptide(L)'
;MSAQQLLNDLLEFLPLRVYGRGAVLTLLREMGFAVKNKTPLTVLDVFRDNESGELVCKLTPDGTGEFTAALSNLKLDITHPLYRKVKDYQEEVSEALG
;
A
#
# COMPACT_ATOMS: atom_id res chain seq x y z
N MET A 1 -4.74 -12.83 11.76
CA MET A 1 -5.64 -12.23 10.74
C MET A 1 -5.30 -12.78 9.38
N SER A 2 -6.29 -13.11 8.56
CA SER A 2 -6.02 -13.61 7.22
C SER A 2 -5.86 -12.43 6.24
N ALA A 3 -4.96 -12.61 5.26
CA ALA A 3 -4.77 -11.60 4.21
C ALA A 3 -6.04 -11.39 3.39
N GLN A 4 -6.83 -12.45 3.21
CA GLN A 4 -8.08 -12.35 2.46
C GLN A 4 -9.09 -11.44 3.15
N GLN A 5 -9.19 -11.51 4.47
CA GLN A 5 -10.09 -10.63 5.22
C GLN A 5 -9.65 -9.19 5.15
N LEU A 6 -8.35 -8.94 5.28
CA LEU A 6 -7.81 -7.59 5.13
C LEU A 6 -8.05 -7.06 3.73
N LEU A 7 -7.87 -7.88 2.70
CA LEU A 7 -8.18 -7.50 1.33
C LEU A 7 -9.63 -7.04 1.19
N ASN A 8 -10.57 -7.84 1.72
CA ASN A 8 -11.99 -7.50 1.67
C ASN A 8 -12.30 -6.18 2.38
N ASP A 9 -11.67 -5.97 3.54
CA ASP A 9 -11.83 -4.74 4.31
C ASP A 9 -11.30 -3.52 3.53
N LEU A 10 -10.13 -3.66 2.90
CA LEU A 10 -9.53 -2.57 2.13
C LEU A 10 -10.39 -2.19 0.92
N LEU A 11 -10.96 -3.18 0.25
CA LEU A 11 -11.80 -2.94 -0.93
C LEU A 11 -13.02 -2.07 -0.59
N GLU A 12 -13.53 -2.15 0.64
CA GLU A 12 -14.65 -1.32 1.09
C GLU A 12 -14.29 0.16 1.27
N PHE A 13 -13.01 0.47 1.43
CA PHE A 13 -12.54 1.83 1.67
C PHE A 13 -11.96 2.51 0.43
N LEU A 14 -12.02 1.87 -0.74
CA LEU A 14 -11.47 2.46 -1.95
C LEU A 14 -12.33 3.61 -2.46
N PRO A 15 -11.76 4.69 -3.01
CA PRO A 15 -10.32 4.96 -3.09
C PRO A 15 -9.73 5.29 -1.73
N LEU A 16 -8.51 4.81 -1.47
CA LEU A 16 -7.86 4.90 -0.17
C LEU A 16 -6.60 5.75 -0.28
N ARG A 17 -6.40 6.64 0.69
CA ARG A 17 -5.19 7.47 0.75
C ARG A 17 -4.13 6.76 1.58
N VAL A 18 -2.92 6.69 1.02
CA VAL A 18 -1.77 6.08 1.69
C VAL A 18 -0.53 6.94 1.47
N TYR A 19 0.55 6.59 2.16
CA TYR A 19 1.85 7.25 2.01
C TYR A 19 2.89 6.18 1.66
N GLY A 20 3.88 6.54 0.84
CA GLY A 20 4.94 5.63 0.44
C GLY A 20 6.02 5.51 1.50
N ARG A 21 6.57 4.31 1.66
CA ARG A 21 7.82 4.10 2.38
C ARG A 21 8.99 4.31 1.42
N GLY A 22 10.22 4.33 1.96
CA GLY A 22 11.41 4.71 1.20
C GLY A 22 11.56 4.09 -0.18
N ALA A 23 11.33 2.77 -0.31
CA ALA A 23 11.47 2.08 -1.60
C ALA A 23 10.48 2.60 -2.64
N VAL A 24 9.23 2.83 -2.25
CA VAL A 24 8.20 3.36 -3.15
C VAL A 24 8.53 4.80 -3.53
N LEU A 25 8.97 5.61 -2.58
CA LEU A 25 9.34 7.00 -2.85
C LEU A 25 10.51 7.09 -3.83
N THR A 26 11.52 6.23 -3.66
CA THR A 26 12.67 6.19 -4.57
C THR A 26 12.22 5.83 -5.98
N LEU A 27 11.39 4.81 -6.12
CA LEU A 27 10.87 4.39 -7.42
C LEU A 27 10.10 5.53 -8.11
N LEU A 28 9.21 6.20 -7.38
CA LEU A 28 8.41 7.28 -7.93
C LEU A 28 9.26 8.46 -8.36
N ARG A 29 10.29 8.81 -7.58
CA ARG A 29 11.21 9.89 -7.94
C ARG A 29 11.98 9.53 -9.22
N GLU A 30 12.40 8.28 -9.38
CA GLU A 30 13.05 7.80 -10.60
C GLU A 30 12.13 7.88 -11.81
N MET A 31 10.83 7.74 -11.60
CA MET A 31 9.81 7.87 -12.64
C MET A 31 9.45 9.34 -12.94
N GLY A 32 10.02 10.28 -12.21
CA GLY A 32 9.80 11.71 -12.44
C GLY A 32 8.74 12.36 -11.56
N PHE A 33 8.22 11.67 -10.57
CA PHE A 33 7.22 12.24 -9.66
C PHE A 33 7.90 12.95 -8.48
N ALA A 34 7.38 14.12 -8.14
CA ALA A 34 7.88 14.91 -7.00
C ALA A 34 7.16 14.49 -5.73
N VAL A 35 7.57 13.36 -5.13
CA VAL A 35 6.93 12.80 -3.95
C VAL A 35 7.84 12.85 -2.73
N LYS A 36 7.22 13.02 -1.56
CA LYS A 36 7.88 13.05 -0.25
C LYS A 36 7.14 12.10 0.70
N ASN A 37 7.68 11.96 1.92
CA ASN A 37 7.12 11.06 2.93
C ASN A 37 5.63 11.33 3.22
N LYS A 38 5.20 12.58 3.13
CA LYS A 38 3.83 13.00 3.44
C LYS A 38 3.00 13.31 2.21
N THR A 39 3.50 13.01 1.01
CA THR A 39 2.74 13.18 -0.21
C THR A 39 1.71 12.05 -0.31
N PRO A 40 0.41 12.36 -0.34
CA PRO A 40 -0.60 11.30 -0.39
C PRO A 40 -0.63 10.62 -1.75
N LEU A 41 -0.79 9.30 -1.72
CA LEU A 41 -0.97 8.47 -2.90
C LEU A 41 -2.37 7.86 -2.81
N THR A 42 -3.05 7.74 -3.94
CA THR A 42 -4.40 7.19 -3.97
C THR A 42 -4.37 5.74 -4.42
N VAL A 43 -4.89 4.85 -3.58
CA VAL A 43 -5.06 3.44 -3.94
C VAL A 43 -6.37 3.30 -4.69
N LEU A 44 -6.30 2.78 -5.91
CA LEU A 44 -7.46 2.58 -6.77
C LEU A 44 -7.99 1.15 -6.69
N ASP A 45 -7.12 0.19 -6.38
CA ASP A 45 -7.49 -1.21 -6.28
C ASP A 45 -6.48 -1.95 -5.41
N VAL A 46 -6.89 -3.07 -4.85
CA VAL A 46 -6.04 -3.96 -4.06
C VAL A 46 -6.31 -5.38 -4.54
N PHE A 47 -5.26 -6.15 -4.72
CA PHE A 47 -5.38 -7.55 -5.13
C PHE A 47 -4.29 -8.39 -4.48
N ARG A 48 -4.49 -9.70 -4.50
CA ARG A 48 -3.52 -10.64 -3.96
C ARG A 48 -2.66 -11.18 -5.10
N ASP A 49 -1.35 -11.05 -4.96
CA ASP A 49 -0.41 -11.60 -5.93
C ASP A 49 -0.40 -13.13 -5.79
N ASN A 50 -0.63 -13.85 -6.88
CA ASN A 50 -0.68 -15.30 -6.89
C ASN A 50 0.66 -15.97 -6.59
N GLU A 51 1.76 -15.32 -6.94
CA GLU A 51 3.10 -15.89 -6.74
C GLU A 51 3.58 -15.71 -5.30
N SER A 52 3.48 -14.51 -4.76
CA SER A 52 3.98 -14.21 -3.41
C SER A 52 2.94 -14.39 -2.33
N GLY A 53 1.65 -14.34 -2.68
CA GLY A 53 0.55 -14.31 -1.71
C GLY A 53 0.39 -12.98 -1.01
N GLU A 54 1.21 -11.99 -1.34
CA GLU A 54 1.13 -10.67 -0.74
C GLU A 54 0.02 -9.82 -1.35
N LEU A 55 -0.47 -8.87 -0.56
CA LEU A 55 -1.41 -7.87 -1.04
C LEU A 55 -0.66 -6.78 -1.79
N VAL A 56 -1.15 -6.45 -2.98
CA VAL A 56 -0.58 -5.44 -3.87
C VAL A 56 -1.61 -4.38 -4.14
N CYS A 57 -1.18 -3.12 -4.10
CA CYS A 57 -2.04 -1.97 -4.34
C CYS A 57 -1.75 -1.35 -5.69
N LYS A 58 -2.80 -0.99 -6.40
CA LYS A 58 -2.72 -0.21 -7.62
C LYS A 58 -2.90 1.26 -7.23
N LEU A 59 -1.90 2.07 -7.52
CA LEU A 59 -1.79 3.43 -6.99
C LEU A 59 -1.70 4.46 -8.11
N THR A 60 -2.13 5.67 -7.80
CA THR A 60 -1.84 6.84 -8.63
C THR A 60 -1.31 7.96 -7.73
N PRO A 61 -0.12 8.54 -8.04
CA PRO A 61 0.42 9.64 -7.24
C PRO A 61 -0.27 10.98 -7.51
N ASP A 62 -0.76 11.20 -8.71
CA ASP A 62 -1.33 12.50 -9.12
C ASP A 62 -2.61 12.38 -9.97
N GLY A 63 -3.15 11.17 -10.10
CA GLY A 63 -4.34 10.93 -10.90
C GLY A 63 -4.07 10.67 -12.37
N THR A 64 -2.83 10.79 -12.84
CA THR A 64 -2.53 10.68 -14.28
C THR A 64 -1.78 9.41 -14.67
N GLY A 65 -1.17 8.71 -13.72
CA GLY A 65 -0.43 7.48 -13.99
C GLY A 65 -0.78 6.42 -12.98
N GLU A 66 -0.53 5.17 -13.33
CA GLU A 66 -0.77 4.04 -12.44
C GLU A 66 0.51 3.24 -12.25
N PHE A 67 0.70 2.76 -11.02
CA PHE A 67 1.77 1.81 -10.72
C PHE A 67 1.31 0.89 -9.60
N THR A 68 2.02 -0.21 -9.39
CA THR A 68 1.71 -1.16 -8.34
C THR A 68 2.81 -1.17 -7.28
N ALA A 69 2.40 -1.36 -6.03
CA ALA A 69 3.32 -1.50 -4.92
C ALA A 69 2.73 -2.46 -3.90
N ALA A 70 3.59 -3.25 -3.27
CA ALA A 70 3.15 -4.13 -2.19
C ALA A 70 2.63 -3.30 -1.01
N LEU A 71 1.56 -3.78 -0.39
CA LEU A 71 1.00 -3.09 0.79
C LEU A 71 2.05 -2.92 1.89
N SER A 72 2.99 -3.84 2.01
CA SER A 72 4.08 -3.76 2.99
C SER A 72 4.99 -2.55 2.79
N ASN A 73 4.98 -1.91 1.62
CA ASN A 73 5.78 -0.72 1.30
C ASN A 73 4.99 0.58 1.41
N LEU A 74 3.80 0.53 1.98
CA LEU A 74 2.91 1.68 2.12
C LEU A 74 2.55 1.90 3.58
N LYS A 75 2.09 3.12 3.89
CA LYS A 75 1.62 3.47 5.24
C LYS A 75 0.20 4.02 5.16
N LEU A 76 -0.67 3.56 6.04
CA LEU A 76 -1.94 4.21 6.27
C LEU A 76 -1.76 5.35 7.28
N ASP A 77 -2.70 6.31 7.23
CA ASP A 77 -2.78 7.32 8.28
C ASP A 77 -3.12 6.65 9.62
N ILE A 78 -2.47 7.08 10.69
CA ILE A 78 -2.65 6.50 12.02
C ILE A 78 -4.11 6.59 12.50
N THR A 79 -4.87 7.54 11.97
CA THR A 79 -6.29 7.72 12.34
C THR A 79 -7.24 6.84 11.52
N HIS A 80 -6.73 6.13 10.51
CA HIS A 80 -7.58 5.29 9.66
C HIS A 80 -8.07 4.06 10.44
N PRO A 81 -9.34 3.66 10.28
CA PRO A 81 -9.88 2.48 10.98
C PRO A 81 -9.10 1.19 10.75
N LEU A 82 -8.47 1.04 9.59
CA LEU A 82 -7.71 -0.17 9.26
C LEU A 82 -6.22 -0.06 9.58
N TYR A 83 -5.78 1.04 10.19
CA TYR A 83 -4.35 1.26 10.46
C TYR A 83 -3.71 0.09 11.21
N ARG A 84 -4.34 -0.37 12.29
CA ARG A 84 -3.80 -1.45 13.11
C ARG A 84 -3.74 -2.78 12.33
N LYS A 85 -4.77 -3.09 11.57
CA LYS A 85 -4.82 -4.31 10.78
C LYS A 85 -3.75 -4.32 9.70
N VAL A 86 -3.54 -3.20 9.03
CA VAL A 86 -2.50 -3.07 8.02
C VAL A 86 -1.11 -3.18 8.65
N LYS A 87 -0.91 -2.54 9.80
CA LYS A 87 0.36 -2.61 10.50
C LYS A 87 0.69 -4.05 10.94
N ASP A 88 -0.29 -4.77 11.48
CA ASP A 88 -0.11 -6.17 11.88
C ASP A 88 0.25 -7.04 10.67
N TYR A 89 -0.42 -6.83 9.54
CA TYR A 89 -0.09 -7.53 8.30
C TYR A 89 1.35 -7.24 7.86
N GLN A 90 1.77 -5.99 7.90
CA GLN A 90 3.11 -5.59 7.49
C GLN A 90 4.18 -6.22 8.39
N GLU A 91 3.91 -6.33 9.68
CA GLU A 91 4.81 -6.99 10.62
C GLU A 91 4.92 -8.49 10.34
N GLU A 92 3.79 -9.16 10.04
CA GLU A 92 3.79 -10.58 9.68
C GLU A 92 4.59 -10.85 8.41
N VAL A 93 4.44 -10.01 7.39
CA VAL A 93 5.20 -10.15 6.14
C VAL A 93 6.70 -9.95 6.40
N SER A 94 7.06 -8.95 7.19
CA SER A 94 8.45 -8.70 7.55
C SER A 94 9.08 -9.88 8.30
N GLU A 95 8.36 -10.47 9.24
CA GLU A 95 8.81 -11.65 9.97
C GLU A 95 8.99 -12.86 9.05
N ALA A 96 8.08 -13.05 8.10
CA ALA A 96 8.16 -14.16 7.16
C ALA A 96 9.35 -14.03 6.21
N LEU A 97 9.76 -12.82 5.89
CA LEU A 97 10.90 -12.54 5.01
C LEU A 97 12.22 -12.42 5.77
N GLY A 98 12.14 -12.16 7.04
CA GLY A 98 13.29 -12.00 7.90
C GLY A 98 13.78 -13.31 8.46
#